data_0a544c5c34a64883aace6292adc665af
#
_entry.id   0a544c5c34a64883aace6292adc665af
#
_cell.length_a   1.000
_cell.length_b   1.000
_cell.length_c   1.000
_cell.angle_alpha   90.00
_cell.angle_beta   90.00
_cell.angle_gamma   90.00
#
_symmetry.space_group_name_H-M   'P 1'
#
loop_
_entity.id
_entity.type
_entity.pdbx_description
1 polymer ?
#
loop_
_entity_poly.entity_id
_entity_poly.type
_entity_poly.pdbx_seq_one_letter_code
_entity_poly.pdbx_strand_id
1 'polypeptide(L)'
;MKESIIKMSDFGKILTDREDGKKALGAISSSSSQPYILDFSGVISLGSSFGGEVVGNLAAAQGNVIKVKNVINPIKNCLRRIEEDFKIKIIFLD
;
A
#
# COMPACT_ATOMS: atom_id res chain seq x y z
N MET A 1 17.79 -5.58 9.44
CA MET A 1 17.07 -4.32 9.55
C MET A 1 15.59 -4.58 9.78
N LYS A 2 14.97 -3.78 10.61
CA LYS A 2 13.54 -3.95 10.90
C LYS A 2 12.69 -3.37 9.80
N GLU A 3 11.65 -4.11 9.44
CA GLU A 3 10.65 -3.62 8.50
C GLU A 3 9.67 -2.71 9.22
N SER A 4 9.23 -1.65 8.54
CA SER A 4 8.23 -0.74 9.07
C SER A 4 6.85 -1.25 8.72
N ILE A 5 6.04 -1.52 9.74
CA ILE A 5 4.66 -1.97 9.52
C ILE A 5 3.75 -0.74 9.51
N ILE A 6 3.09 -0.53 8.39
CA ILE A 6 2.23 0.63 8.18
C ILE A 6 0.77 0.18 8.27
N LYS A 7 0.05 0.67 9.28
CA LYS A 7 -1.37 0.36 9.44
C LYS A 7 -2.17 1.24 8.50
N MET A 8 -2.61 0.66 7.40
CA MET A 8 -3.34 1.43 6.38
C MET A 8 -4.67 1.95 6.90
N SER A 9 -5.26 1.28 7.90
CA SER A 9 -6.51 1.75 8.51
C SER A 9 -6.35 3.09 9.24
N ASP A 10 -5.13 3.50 9.55
CA ASP A 10 -4.89 4.83 10.11
C ASP A 10 -5.27 5.94 9.14
N PHE A 11 -5.33 5.64 7.86
CA PHE A 11 -5.72 6.60 6.83
C PHE A 11 -7.20 6.51 6.46
N GLY A 12 -7.91 5.53 7.03
CA GLY A 12 -9.33 5.35 6.79
C GLY A 12 -9.67 3.91 6.39
N LYS A 13 -10.96 3.62 6.33
CA LYS A 13 -11.43 2.29 5.93
C LYS A 13 -11.69 2.20 4.43
N ILE A 14 -11.97 3.33 3.80
CA ILE A 14 -12.22 3.43 2.36
C ILE A 14 -11.14 4.31 1.77
N LEU A 15 -10.22 3.71 1.04
CA LEU A 15 -9.02 4.39 0.55
C LEU A 15 -9.09 4.44 -0.97
N THR A 16 -9.76 5.46 -1.48
CA THR A 16 -10.04 5.56 -2.92
C THR A 16 -9.58 6.86 -3.56
N ASP A 17 -9.39 7.92 -2.78
CA ASP A 17 -9.09 9.24 -3.32
C ASP A 17 -7.58 9.44 -3.54
N ARG A 18 -7.22 10.00 -4.71
CA ARG A 18 -5.82 10.22 -5.07
C ARG A 18 -5.14 11.22 -4.15
N GLU A 19 -5.83 12.33 -3.81
CA GLU A 19 -5.24 13.33 -2.94
C GLU A 19 -4.97 12.77 -1.54
N ASP A 20 -5.88 11.94 -1.04
CA ASP A 20 -5.67 11.24 0.22
C ASP A 20 -4.47 10.30 0.11
N GLY A 21 -4.30 9.68 -1.05
CA GLY A 21 -3.15 8.82 -1.31
C GLY A 21 -1.83 9.58 -1.26
N LYS A 22 -1.80 10.76 -1.83
CA LYS A 22 -0.60 11.60 -1.78
C LYS A 22 -0.27 12.01 -0.35
N LYS A 23 -1.28 12.36 0.44
CA LYS A 23 -1.07 12.70 1.85
C LYS A 23 -0.55 11.50 2.64
N ALA A 24 -1.14 10.33 2.41
CA ALA A 24 -0.71 9.11 3.09
C ALA A 24 0.74 8.78 2.71
N LEU A 25 1.08 8.89 1.44
CA LEU A 25 2.44 8.63 0.98
C LEU A 25 3.44 9.55 1.67
N GLY A 26 3.13 10.84 1.76
CA GLY A 26 3.97 11.81 2.45
C GLY A 26 4.16 11.48 3.92
N ALA A 27 3.07 11.10 4.59
CA ALA A 27 3.12 10.74 6.01
C ALA A 27 3.98 9.49 6.23
N ILE A 28 3.80 8.47 5.40
CA ILE A 28 4.58 7.22 5.51
C ILE A 28 6.06 7.50 5.25
N SER A 29 6.36 8.23 4.20
CA SER A 29 7.74 8.50 3.81
C SER A 29 8.49 9.34 4.85
N SER A 30 7.79 10.23 5.56
CA SER A 30 8.45 11.08 6.55
C SER A 30 8.53 10.46 7.93
N SER A 31 7.66 9.49 8.26
CA SER A 31 7.62 8.90 9.62
C SER A 31 8.16 7.48 9.71
N SER A 32 8.39 6.84 8.57
CA SER A 32 8.81 5.43 8.55
C SER A 32 9.93 5.24 7.54
N SER A 33 10.65 4.12 7.66
CA SER A 33 11.75 3.82 6.76
C SER A 33 11.58 2.46 6.10
N GLN A 34 12.21 2.32 4.94
CA GLN A 34 12.22 1.06 4.18
C GLN A 34 12.90 -0.04 4.98
N PRO A 35 12.53 -1.28 4.76
CA PRO A 35 11.44 -1.73 3.90
C PRO A 35 10.09 -1.64 4.62
N TYR A 36 9.02 -1.47 3.82
CA TYR A 36 7.66 -1.31 4.35
C TYR A 36 6.86 -2.60 4.22
N ILE A 37 6.01 -2.86 5.21
CA ILE A 37 4.96 -3.87 5.13
C ILE A 37 3.65 -3.11 5.31
N LEU A 38 2.74 -3.21 4.36
CA LEU A 38 1.45 -2.53 4.44
C LEU A 38 0.42 -3.47 5.05
N ASP A 39 -0.09 -3.10 6.22
CA ASP A 39 -1.09 -3.87 6.94
C ASP A 39 -2.47 -3.31 6.62
N PHE A 40 -3.29 -4.09 5.91
CA PHE A 40 -4.63 -3.68 5.49
C PHE A 40 -5.73 -4.12 6.45
N SER A 41 -5.37 -4.55 7.65
CA SER A 41 -6.36 -4.91 8.66
C SER A 41 -7.30 -3.73 8.93
N GLY A 42 -8.62 -3.96 8.84
CA GLY A 42 -9.60 -2.91 9.06
C GLY A 42 -9.96 -2.08 7.84
N VAL A 43 -9.21 -2.20 6.75
CA VAL A 43 -9.53 -1.52 5.50
C VAL A 43 -10.52 -2.37 4.73
N ILE A 44 -11.61 -1.77 4.27
CA ILE A 44 -12.67 -2.50 3.58
C ILE A 44 -12.73 -2.20 2.08
N SER A 45 -12.13 -1.09 1.62
CA SER A 45 -12.13 -0.75 0.22
C SER A 45 -10.83 -0.04 -0.17
N LEU A 46 -10.29 -0.41 -1.31
CA LEU A 46 -9.08 0.21 -1.86
C LEU A 46 -9.31 0.48 -3.34
N GLY A 47 -9.13 1.74 -3.74
CA GLY A 47 -9.22 2.11 -5.14
C GLY A 47 -7.84 2.26 -5.77
N SER A 48 -7.78 2.16 -7.09
CA SER A 48 -6.52 2.24 -7.82
C SER A 48 -5.87 3.63 -7.72
N SER A 49 -6.67 4.69 -7.55
CA SER A 49 -6.10 6.04 -7.41
C SER A 49 -5.30 6.19 -6.13
N PHE A 50 -5.90 5.83 -5.00
CA PHE A 50 -5.19 5.84 -3.71
C PHE A 50 -4.07 4.80 -3.70
N GLY A 51 -4.42 3.57 -4.10
CA GLY A 51 -3.47 2.45 -4.07
C GLY A 51 -2.27 2.68 -4.97
N GLY A 52 -2.48 3.23 -6.16
CA GLY A 52 -1.39 3.53 -7.07
C GLY A 52 -0.42 4.56 -6.50
N GLU A 53 -0.97 5.62 -5.87
CA GLU A 53 -0.12 6.64 -5.26
C GLU A 53 0.73 6.08 -4.12
N VAL A 54 0.14 5.26 -3.25
CA VAL A 54 0.83 4.75 -2.08
C VAL A 54 1.65 3.52 -2.41
N VAL A 55 0.98 2.46 -2.90
CA VAL A 55 1.64 1.16 -3.10
C VAL A 55 2.66 1.24 -4.23
N GLY A 56 2.28 1.86 -5.34
CA GLY A 56 3.17 1.99 -6.49
C GLY A 56 4.44 2.74 -6.17
N ASN A 57 4.30 3.89 -5.49
CA ASN A 57 5.46 4.73 -5.17
C ASN A 57 6.34 4.10 -4.08
N LEU A 58 5.73 3.50 -3.06
CA LEU A 58 6.52 2.85 -2.02
C LEU A 58 7.29 1.66 -2.58
N ALA A 59 6.66 0.87 -3.45
CA ALA A 59 7.36 -0.25 -4.09
C ALA A 59 8.50 0.23 -4.97
N ALA A 60 8.26 1.27 -5.76
CA ALA A 60 9.30 1.82 -6.64
C ALA A 60 10.51 2.30 -5.86
N ALA A 61 10.29 2.83 -4.66
CA ALA A 61 11.37 3.33 -3.81
C ALA A 61 12.23 2.20 -3.20
N GLN A 62 11.75 0.96 -3.25
CA GLN A 62 12.47 -0.16 -2.65
C GLN A 62 12.65 -1.33 -3.63
N GLY A 63 13.02 -1.00 -4.85
CA GLY A 63 13.36 -2.02 -5.85
C GLY A 63 12.17 -2.67 -6.52
N ASN A 64 11.05 -1.98 -6.57
CA ASN A 64 9.81 -2.44 -7.24
C ASN A 64 9.18 -3.66 -6.58
N VAL A 65 9.32 -3.78 -5.26
CA VAL A 65 8.73 -4.87 -4.49
C VAL A 65 8.20 -4.33 -3.16
N ILE A 66 7.05 -4.84 -2.73
CA ILE A 66 6.48 -4.45 -1.44
C ILE A 66 5.69 -5.61 -0.85
N LYS A 67 5.70 -5.72 0.48
CA LYS A 67 4.96 -6.75 1.21
C LYS A 67 3.67 -6.16 1.77
N VAL A 68 2.61 -6.96 1.72
CA VAL A 68 1.32 -6.60 2.29
C VAL A 68 0.79 -7.74 3.14
N LYS A 69 -0.08 -7.44 4.09
CA LYS A 69 -0.70 -8.47 4.92
C LYS A 69 -2.12 -8.06 5.31
N ASN A 70 -2.90 -9.05 5.74
CA ASN A 70 -4.28 -8.88 6.18
C ASN A 70 -5.17 -8.29 5.10
N VAL A 71 -5.05 -8.85 3.89
CA VAL A 71 -5.73 -8.34 2.70
C VAL A 71 -6.97 -9.18 2.41
N ILE A 72 -8.14 -8.53 2.38
CA ILE A 72 -9.37 -9.20 1.96
C ILE A 72 -9.45 -9.26 0.43
N ASN A 73 -10.29 -10.14 -0.10
CA ASN A 73 -10.33 -10.40 -1.54
C ASN A 73 -10.54 -9.17 -2.42
N PRO A 74 -11.48 -8.25 -2.12
CA PRO A 74 -11.63 -7.05 -2.94
C PRO A 74 -10.37 -6.20 -3.01
N ILE A 75 -9.63 -6.11 -1.90
CA ILE A 75 -8.39 -5.34 -1.86
C ILE A 75 -7.29 -6.09 -2.61
N LYS A 76 -7.25 -7.41 -2.49
CA LYS A 76 -6.28 -8.23 -3.21
C LYS A 76 -6.42 -8.05 -4.72
N ASN A 77 -7.67 -8.03 -5.21
CA ASN A 77 -7.93 -7.83 -6.63
C ASN A 77 -7.43 -6.47 -7.11
N CYS A 78 -7.63 -5.44 -6.30
CA CYS A 78 -7.13 -4.10 -6.61
C CYS A 78 -5.60 -4.08 -6.63
N LEU A 79 -4.97 -4.71 -5.64
CA LEU A 79 -3.52 -4.76 -5.56
C LEU A 79 -2.90 -5.50 -6.74
N ARG A 80 -3.53 -6.57 -7.22
CA ARG A 80 -3.03 -7.27 -8.40
C ARG A 80 -3.08 -6.40 -9.64
N ARG A 81 -4.10 -5.57 -9.77
CA ARG A 81 -4.20 -4.62 -10.88
C ARG A 81 -3.10 -3.56 -10.79
N ILE A 82 -2.85 -3.06 -9.59
CA ILE A 82 -1.76 -2.10 -9.36
C ILE A 82 -0.42 -2.74 -9.70
N GLU A 83 -0.23 -3.99 -9.32
CA GLU A 83 0.98 -4.75 -9.63
C GLU A 83 1.25 -4.78 -11.13
N GLU A 84 0.22 -5.04 -11.93
CA GLU A 84 0.34 -5.06 -13.37
C GLU A 84 0.60 -3.66 -13.96
N ASP A 85 -0.18 -2.68 -13.50
CA ASP A 85 -0.11 -1.32 -14.05
C ASP A 85 1.23 -0.65 -13.77
N PHE A 86 1.79 -0.89 -12.60
CA PHE A 86 3.04 -0.25 -12.18
C PHE A 86 4.26 -1.13 -12.36
N LYS A 87 4.07 -2.36 -12.83
CA LYS A 87 5.14 -3.33 -13.04
C LYS A 87 5.99 -3.52 -11.79
N ILE A 88 5.29 -3.73 -10.69
CA ILE A 88 5.92 -3.99 -9.39
C ILE A 88 5.54 -5.39 -8.94
N LYS A 89 6.20 -5.87 -7.89
CA LYS A 89 5.87 -7.15 -7.29
C LYS A 89 5.29 -6.93 -5.89
N ILE A 90 4.10 -7.48 -5.66
CA ILE A 90 3.47 -7.42 -4.34
C ILE A 90 3.52 -8.81 -3.72
N ILE A 91 4.10 -8.89 -2.54
CA ILE A 91 4.22 -10.15 -1.81
C ILE A 91 3.14 -10.18 -0.73
N PHE A 92 2.21 -11.12 -0.85
CA PHE A 92 1.12 -11.29 0.11
C PHE A 92 1.59 -12.23 1.21
N LEU A 93 1.67 -11.71 2.44
CA LEU A 93 2.23 -12.46 3.56
C LEU A 93 1.25 -13.44 4.19
N ASP A 94 -0.05 -13.35 3.87
CA ASP A 94 -1.02 -14.30 4.41
C ASP A 94 -2.16 -14.60 3.41
#